data_da93a6df862c023d1a29d1107e79f8c7
#
_entry.id   da93a6df862c023d1a29d1107e79f8c7
#
_cell.length_a   1.000
_cell.length_b   1.000
_cell.length_c   1.000
_cell.angle_alpha   90.00
_cell.angle_beta   90.00
_cell.angle_gamma   90.00
#
_symmetry.space_group_name_H-M   'P 1'
#
loop_
_entity.id
_entity.type
_entity.pdbx_description
1 polymer ?
#
loop_
_entity_poly.entity_id
_entity_poly.type
_entity_poly.pdbx_seq_one_letter_code
_entity_poly.pdbx_strand_id
1 'polypeptide(L)'
;MKPDLKPGVSDEQTITTTPEMGIVHLGPDAPSMYSTPAMISLIEATCVRLMSRYVDPGEQSVGFHIDVRHLAPTPVGKKVTAKVTLREVNGRRYTFGVEVWNEDGVKIGEGIHERAVIDISRFAGRSGS
;
A
#
# COMPACT_ATOMS: atom_id res chain seq x y z
N MET A 1 -1.19 20.16 2.08
CA MET A 1 -0.08 19.20 2.31
C MET A 1 1.11 19.91 2.92
N LYS A 2 1.67 19.33 3.95
CA LYS A 2 2.86 19.87 4.60
C LYS A 2 4.07 19.72 3.68
N PRO A 3 4.94 20.75 3.57
CA PRO A 3 6.03 20.74 2.59
C PRO A 3 7.20 19.80 2.94
N ASP A 4 7.26 19.29 4.15
CA ASP A 4 8.31 18.36 4.56
C ASP A 4 8.07 16.93 4.06
N LEU A 5 6.92 16.64 3.45
CA LEU A 5 6.73 15.41 2.69
C LEU A 5 7.40 15.59 1.32
N LYS A 6 8.56 15.01 1.17
CA LYS A 6 9.42 15.15 0.00
C LYS A 6 10.08 13.82 -0.35
N PRO A 7 10.63 13.67 -1.56
CA PRO A 7 11.31 12.43 -1.97
C PRO A 7 12.33 11.98 -0.94
N GLY A 8 12.34 10.67 -0.68
CA GLY A 8 13.18 10.03 0.34
C GLY A 8 12.44 9.71 1.65
N VAL A 9 11.31 10.35 1.91
CA VAL A 9 10.49 10.02 3.09
C VAL A 9 9.91 8.61 2.89
N SER A 10 10.01 7.78 3.90
CA SER A 10 9.55 6.39 3.85
C SER A 10 8.81 6.00 5.11
N ASP A 11 8.08 4.91 5.01
CA ASP A 11 7.44 4.24 6.13
C ASP A 11 7.40 2.75 5.83
N GLU A 12 7.33 1.93 6.87
CA GLU A 12 7.16 0.49 6.70
C GLU A 12 6.20 -0.06 7.74
N GLN A 13 5.54 -1.13 7.39
CA GLN A 13 4.58 -1.77 8.26
C GLN A 13 4.70 -3.28 8.15
N THR A 14 4.76 -3.94 9.31
CA THR A 14 4.81 -5.40 9.40
C THR A 14 3.49 -5.90 9.95
N ILE A 15 2.94 -6.92 9.31
CA ILE A 15 1.74 -7.61 9.79
C ILE A 15 1.98 -9.10 9.80
N THR A 16 1.21 -9.83 10.61
CA THR A 16 1.13 -11.28 10.51
C THR A 16 -0.01 -11.62 9.57
N THR A 17 0.27 -12.38 8.52
CA THR A 17 -0.77 -12.79 7.57
C THR A 17 -1.73 -13.79 8.20
N THR A 18 -3.00 -13.68 7.84
CA THR A 18 -4.09 -14.51 8.41
C THR A 18 -4.75 -15.31 7.28
N PRO A 19 -5.54 -16.34 7.61
CA PRO A 19 -6.24 -17.13 6.60
C PRO A 19 -7.11 -16.30 5.66
N GLU A 20 -7.72 -15.21 6.14
CA GLU A 20 -8.56 -14.33 5.32
C GLU A 20 -7.76 -13.62 4.22
N MET A 21 -6.46 -13.52 4.38
CA MET A 21 -5.54 -12.91 3.39
C MET A 21 -5.03 -13.92 2.38
N GLY A 22 -5.44 -15.17 2.50
CA GLY A 22 -4.96 -16.25 1.65
C GLY A 22 -5.81 -16.48 0.40
N ILE A 23 -5.19 -17.06 -0.62
CA ILE A 23 -5.92 -17.53 -1.81
C ILE A 23 -6.65 -18.82 -1.49
N VAL A 24 -7.80 -19.02 -2.11
CA VAL A 24 -8.66 -20.19 -1.83
C VAL A 24 -8.98 -21.03 -3.09
N HIS A 25 -8.70 -20.50 -4.28
CA HIS A 25 -9.08 -21.13 -5.53
C HIS A 25 -8.26 -22.38 -5.89
N LEU A 26 -7.19 -22.64 -5.17
CA LEU A 26 -6.36 -23.84 -5.38
C LEU A 26 -6.97 -25.11 -4.76
N GLY A 27 -8.04 -24.96 -4.00
CA GLY A 27 -8.73 -26.09 -3.39
C GLY A 27 -8.35 -26.31 -1.91
N PRO A 28 -9.11 -27.17 -1.20
CA PRO A 28 -8.93 -27.36 0.24
C PRO A 28 -7.64 -28.09 0.62
N ASP A 29 -7.04 -28.84 -0.30
CA ASP A 29 -5.83 -29.61 -0.05
C ASP A 29 -4.55 -28.82 -0.35
N ALA A 30 -4.66 -27.64 -0.95
CA ALA A 30 -3.52 -26.81 -1.25
C ALA A 30 -3.20 -25.88 -0.07
N PRO A 31 -1.91 -25.60 0.19
CA PRO A 31 -1.55 -24.64 1.22
C PRO A 31 -2.07 -23.25 0.84
N SER A 32 -2.58 -22.50 1.82
CA SER A 32 -3.04 -21.14 1.60
C SER A 32 -1.85 -20.20 1.56
N MET A 33 -1.77 -19.42 0.48
CA MET A 33 -0.71 -18.44 0.27
C MET A 33 -1.26 -17.02 0.35
N TYR A 34 -0.42 -16.10 0.84
CA TYR A 34 -0.74 -14.68 0.91
C TYR A 34 -1.14 -14.16 -0.48
N SER A 35 -2.31 -13.56 -0.59
CA SER A 35 -2.86 -13.16 -1.88
C SER A 35 -2.31 -11.83 -2.38
N THR A 36 -2.31 -11.66 -3.69
CA THR A 36 -1.91 -10.38 -4.32
C THR A 36 -2.81 -9.23 -3.87
N PRO A 37 -4.15 -9.34 -3.85
CA PRO A 37 -4.98 -8.26 -3.33
C PRO A 37 -4.67 -7.89 -1.88
N ALA A 38 -4.37 -8.87 -1.02
CA ALA A 38 -4.00 -8.59 0.38
C ALA A 38 -2.67 -7.84 0.45
N MET A 39 -1.70 -8.21 -0.38
CA MET A 39 -0.42 -7.50 -0.46
C MET A 39 -0.61 -6.05 -0.90
N ILE A 40 -1.44 -5.82 -1.91
CA ILE A 40 -1.78 -4.48 -2.38
C ILE A 40 -2.45 -3.67 -1.27
N SER A 41 -3.37 -4.28 -0.52
CA SER A 41 -4.03 -3.62 0.61
C SER A 41 -3.02 -3.15 1.66
N LEU A 42 -2.01 -3.95 1.96
CA LEU A 42 -0.96 -3.58 2.91
C LEU A 42 -0.13 -2.41 2.37
N ILE A 43 0.21 -2.44 1.09
CA ILE A 43 0.94 -1.34 0.43
C ILE A 43 0.14 -0.05 0.55
N GLU A 44 -1.13 -0.08 0.19
CA GLU A 44 -2.01 1.09 0.25
C GLU A 44 -2.18 1.61 1.68
N ALA A 45 -2.40 0.72 2.63
CA ALA A 45 -2.55 1.09 4.05
C ALA A 45 -1.29 1.76 4.59
N THR A 46 -0.11 1.28 4.18
CA THR A 46 1.17 1.86 4.59
C THR A 46 1.34 3.27 4.01
N CYS A 47 0.96 3.48 2.75
CA CYS A 47 0.97 4.80 2.12
C CYS A 47 -0.01 5.76 2.78
N VAL A 48 -1.23 5.30 3.09
CA VAL A 48 -2.24 6.11 3.80
C VAL A 48 -1.69 6.57 5.15
N ARG A 49 -1.09 5.64 5.90
CA ARG A 49 -0.52 5.97 7.21
C ARG A 49 0.58 7.03 7.09
N LEU A 50 1.47 6.88 6.12
CA LEU A 50 2.54 7.85 5.89
C LEU A 50 1.94 9.22 5.52
N MET A 51 1.08 9.28 4.52
CA MET A 51 0.53 10.53 4.02
C MET A 51 -0.38 11.23 5.02
N SER A 52 -1.06 10.47 5.88
CA SER A 52 -1.94 11.05 6.91
C SER A 52 -1.22 11.94 7.90
N ARG A 53 0.09 11.81 8.03
CA ARG A 53 0.91 12.68 8.89
C ARG A 53 1.18 14.06 8.27
N TYR A 54 0.92 14.22 6.98
CA TYR A 54 1.31 15.41 6.21
C TYR A 54 0.13 16.14 5.58
N VAL A 55 -1.08 15.58 5.63
CA VAL A 55 -2.26 16.23 5.08
C VAL A 55 -2.69 17.41 5.96
N ASP A 56 -3.24 18.44 5.34
CA ASP A 56 -3.88 19.54 6.04
C ASP A 56 -5.32 19.16 6.38
N PRO A 57 -5.97 19.85 7.33
CA PRO A 57 -7.38 19.59 7.62
C PRO A 57 -8.24 19.66 6.35
N GLY A 58 -9.11 18.67 6.17
CA GLY A 58 -9.98 18.59 5.00
C GLY A 58 -9.35 17.90 3.80
N GLU A 59 -8.07 17.50 3.89
CA GLU A 59 -7.38 16.77 2.84
C GLU A 59 -7.22 15.29 3.20
N GLN A 60 -7.16 14.47 2.17
CA GLN A 60 -6.74 13.06 2.28
C GLN A 60 -6.24 12.59 0.93
N SER A 61 -5.55 11.46 0.91
CA SER A 61 -5.07 10.86 -0.34
C SER A 61 -5.93 9.67 -0.75
N VAL A 62 -6.03 9.47 -2.07
CA VAL A 62 -6.67 8.29 -2.66
C VAL A 62 -5.70 7.68 -3.67
N GLY A 63 -5.66 6.35 -3.73
CA GLY A 63 -4.85 5.63 -4.70
C GLY A 63 -5.51 5.67 -6.08
N PHE A 64 -4.72 5.87 -7.12
CA PHE A 64 -5.23 5.85 -8.49
C PHE A 64 -4.42 4.99 -9.45
N HIS A 65 -3.25 4.54 -9.03
CA HIS A 65 -2.40 3.68 -9.86
C HIS A 65 -1.58 2.74 -8.99
N ILE A 66 -1.56 1.48 -9.36
CA ILE A 66 -0.75 0.44 -8.73
C ILE A 66 -0.15 -0.43 -9.82
N ASP A 67 1.17 -0.56 -9.78
CA ASP A 67 1.91 -1.42 -10.72
C ASP A 67 2.94 -2.17 -9.90
N VAL A 68 2.55 -3.34 -9.42
CA VAL A 68 3.40 -4.17 -8.57
C VAL A 68 3.43 -5.60 -9.10
N ARG A 69 4.53 -6.28 -8.80
CA ARG A 69 4.70 -7.69 -9.08
C ARG A 69 4.73 -8.46 -7.77
N HIS A 70 4.02 -9.56 -7.73
CA HIS A 70 4.07 -10.51 -6.64
C HIS A 70 5.11 -11.57 -6.99
N LEU A 71 6.32 -11.42 -6.47
CA LEU A 71 7.51 -12.13 -6.95
C LEU A 71 7.65 -13.54 -6.41
N ALA A 72 7.12 -13.80 -5.21
CA ALA A 72 7.27 -15.09 -4.56
C ALA A 72 6.11 -15.34 -3.60
N PRO A 73 5.70 -16.61 -3.42
CA PRO A 73 4.62 -16.94 -2.50
C PRO A 73 5.08 -16.87 -1.04
N THR A 74 4.13 -16.62 -0.14
CA THR A 74 4.34 -16.67 1.30
C THR A 74 3.15 -17.42 1.92
N PRO A 75 3.38 -18.52 2.67
CA PRO A 75 2.28 -19.17 3.38
C PRO A 75 1.63 -18.22 4.39
N VAL A 76 0.31 -18.29 4.50
CA VAL A 76 -0.39 -17.52 5.55
C VAL A 76 0.09 -17.97 6.93
N GLY A 77 0.09 -17.05 7.90
CA GLY A 77 0.65 -17.27 9.22
C GLY A 77 2.03 -16.66 9.38
N LYS A 78 2.74 -16.42 8.30
CA LYS A 78 4.03 -15.73 8.32
C LYS A 78 3.86 -14.22 8.29
N LYS A 79 4.87 -13.52 8.81
CA LYS A 79 4.89 -12.05 8.78
C LYS A 79 5.36 -11.55 7.42
N VAL A 80 4.80 -10.41 7.02
CA VAL A 80 5.24 -9.67 5.84
C VAL A 80 5.43 -8.21 6.21
N THR A 81 6.39 -7.56 5.55
CA THR A 81 6.71 -6.14 5.76
C THR A 81 6.64 -5.41 4.43
N ALA A 82 5.79 -4.39 4.36
CA ALA A 82 5.76 -3.48 3.22
C ALA A 82 6.53 -2.21 3.57
N LYS A 83 7.37 -1.76 2.64
CA LYS A 83 8.08 -0.49 2.74
C LYS A 83 7.69 0.38 1.55
N VAL A 84 7.30 1.61 1.83
CA VAL A 84 6.95 2.60 0.82
C VAL A 84 7.89 3.79 0.97
N THR A 85 8.42 4.27 -0.16
CA THR A 85 9.35 5.40 -0.19
C THR A 85 8.84 6.39 -1.22
N LEU A 86 8.61 7.63 -0.80
CA LEU A 86 8.20 8.68 -1.74
C LEU A 86 9.35 8.95 -2.71
N ARG A 87 9.06 8.87 -4.01
CA ARG A 87 10.04 9.08 -5.07
C ARG A 87 9.85 10.39 -5.80
N GLU A 88 8.60 10.79 -6.01
CA GLU A 88 8.28 11.96 -6.82
C GLU A 88 7.01 12.62 -6.32
N VAL A 89 7.01 13.95 -6.36
CA VAL A 89 5.83 14.77 -6.11
C VAL A 89 5.59 15.62 -7.34
N ASN A 90 4.40 15.53 -7.90
CA ASN A 90 3.99 16.31 -9.07
C ASN A 90 2.63 16.96 -8.80
N GLY A 91 2.65 18.19 -8.26
CA GLY A 91 1.45 18.85 -7.81
C GLY A 91 0.78 18.09 -6.67
N ARG A 92 -0.42 17.59 -6.89
CA ARG A 92 -1.16 16.82 -5.90
C ARG A 92 -0.96 15.30 -6.04
N ARG A 93 -0.08 14.87 -6.93
CA ARG A 93 0.22 13.46 -7.17
C ARG A 93 1.54 13.05 -6.52
N TYR A 94 1.51 11.91 -5.86
CA TYR A 94 2.63 11.36 -5.08
C TYR A 94 2.92 9.95 -5.57
N THR A 95 4.15 9.72 -6.02
CA THR A 95 4.60 8.43 -6.55
C THR A 95 5.51 7.76 -5.53
N PHE A 96 5.13 6.56 -5.10
CA PHE A 96 5.89 5.76 -4.14
C PHE A 96 6.53 4.57 -4.83
N GLY A 97 7.80 4.31 -4.50
CA GLY A 97 8.40 3.00 -4.71
C GLY A 97 7.98 2.08 -3.58
N VAL A 98 7.64 0.84 -3.91
CA VAL A 98 7.15 -0.12 -2.91
C VAL A 98 7.93 -1.40 -2.97
N GLU A 99 8.19 -1.99 -1.80
CA GLU A 99 8.87 -3.26 -1.65
C GLU A 99 8.20 -4.02 -0.50
N VAL A 100 8.06 -5.33 -0.67
CA VAL A 100 7.46 -6.19 0.35
C VAL A 100 8.35 -7.42 0.56
N TRP A 101 8.64 -7.74 1.82
CA TRP A 101 9.41 -8.93 2.18
C TRP A 101 8.61 -9.81 3.13
N ASN A 102 8.90 -11.12 3.11
CA ASN A 102 8.39 -12.00 4.15
C ASN A 102 9.42 -12.12 5.29
N GLU A 103 9.06 -12.82 6.36
CA GLU A 103 9.90 -12.98 7.54
C GLU A 103 11.18 -13.79 7.28
N ASP A 104 11.23 -14.54 6.19
CA ASP A 104 12.41 -15.31 5.78
C ASP A 104 13.41 -14.45 4.97
N GLY A 105 13.16 -13.15 4.86
CA GLY A 105 14.01 -12.22 4.13
C GLY A 105 13.85 -12.31 2.62
N VAL A 106 12.81 -12.97 2.13
CA VAL A 106 12.53 -13.09 0.69
C VAL A 106 11.72 -11.88 0.25
N LYS A 107 12.17 -11.21 -0.81
CA LYS A 107 11.41 -10.14 -1.42
C LYS A 107 10.24 -10.74 -2.20
N ILE A 108 9.03 -10.45 -1.76
CA ILE A 108 7.82 -11.03 -2.32
C ILE A 108 7.03 -10.06 -3.20
N GLY A 109 7.36 -8.77 -3.16
CA GLY A 109 6.68 -7.79 -4.00
C GLY A 109 7.55 -6.58 -4.25
N GLU A 110 7.31 -5.93 -5.40
CA GLU A 110 7.96 -4.66 -5.74
C GLU A 110 7.18 -3.93 -6.82
N GLY A 111 7.36 -2.63 -6.92
CA GLY A 111 6.75 -1.82 -7.96
C GLY A 111 6.55 -0.38 -7.52
N ILE A 112 5.49 0.23 -8.05
CA ILE A 112 5.13 1.61 -7.75
C ILE A 112 3.65 1.71 -7.36
N HIS A 113 3.34 2.74 -6.58
CA HIS A 113 1.98 3.09 -6.21
C HIS A 113 1.84 4.61 -6.24
N GLU A 114 0.80 5.11 -6.88
CA GLU A 114 0.55 6.53 -6.99
C GLU A 114 -0.74 6.91 -6.28
N ARG A 115 -0.68 8.04 -5.57
CA ARG A 115 -1.80 8.57 -4.83
C ARG A 115 -2.00 10.04 -5.18
N ALA A 116 -3.25 10.48 -5.12
CA ALA A 116 -3.61 11.87 -5.34
C ALA A 116 -4.21 12.45 -4.06
N VAL A 117 -3.82 13.68 -3.72
CA VAL A 117 -4.41 14.40 -2.60
C VAL A 117 -5.67 15.09 -3.07
N ILE A 118 -6.77 14.85 -2.35
CA ILE A 118 -8.07 15.40 -2.65
C ILE A 118 -8.55 16.29 -1.51
N ASP A 119 -9.44 17.21 -1.84
CA ASP A 119 -10.23 17.95 -0.88
C ASP A 119 -11.48 17.11 -0.59
N ILE A 120 -11.63 16.64 0.64
CA ILE A 120 -12.71 15.74 1.03
C ILE A 120 -14.09 16.37 0.78
N SER A 121 -14.23 17.66 1.07
CA SER A 121 -15.50 18.36 0.92
C SER A 121 -15.93 18.44 -0.57
N ARG A 122 -14.98 18.67 -1.46
CA ARG A 122 -15.24 18.65 -2.91
C ARG A 122 -15.65 17.28 -3.40
N PHE A 123 -14.96 16.25 -2.91
CA PHE A 123 -15.23 14.87 -3.29
C PHE A 123 -16.61 14.44 -2.81
N ALA A 124 -16.94 14.74 -1.53
CA ALA A 124 -18.25 14.46 -0.96
C ALA A 124 -19.37 15.23 -1.65
N GLY A 125 -19.11 16.50 -2.05
CA GLY A 125 -20.06 17.32 -2.79
C GLY A 125 -20.42 16.71 -4.14
N ARG A 126 -19.46 16.13 -4.84
CA ARG A 126 -19.73 15.43 -6.10
C ARG A 126 -20.58 14.18 -5.92
N SER A 127 -20.33 13.44 -4.85
CA SER A 127 -21.08 12.22 -4.57
C SER A 127 -22.50 12.52 -4.09
N GLY A 128 -22.73 13.69 -3.52
CA GLY A 128 -24.02 14.10 -3.00
C GLY A 128 -24.94 14.76 -4.03
N SER A 129 -24.45 15.00 -5.22
CA SER A 129 -25.21 15.70 -6.27
C SER A 129 -25.96 14.74 -7.18
#